data_9dd07959e46b3e24966954b318d0b029
#
_entry.id   9dd07959e46b3e24966954b318d0b029
#
_cell.length_a   1.000
_cell.length_b   1.000
_cell.length_c   1.000
_cell.angle_alpha   90.00
_cell.angle_beta   90.00
_cell.angle_gamma   90.00
#
_symmetry.space_group_name_H-M   'P 1'
#
loop_
_entity.id
_entity.type
_entity.pdbx_description
1 polymer ?
#
loop_
_entity_poly.entity_id
_entity_poly.type
_entity_poly.pdbx_seq_one_letter_code
_entity_poly.pdbx_strand_id
1 'polypeptide(L)'
;SLLGETSLTEVKEFAEKHKLNNDQATEVLKFHEQVLADYVEAQQAEADKQLAEWRKEVIESPEYGGDNLEATKQKARKLVKTFASDGLIELLESTGYGDNPEVVKFLADVGGVFTDESLALGKRSSVAKTPEQVFYGN
;
A
#
# COMPACT_ATOMS: atom_id res chain seq x y z
N SER A 1 -13.75 7.81 -19.28
CA SER A 1 -12.48 8.36 -19.77
C SER A 1 -11.48 8.52 -18.63
N LEU A 2 -10.21 8.30 -18.90
CA LEU A 2 -9.11 8.56 -17.97
C LEU A 2 -8.78 10.06 -17.86
N LEU A 3 -9.34 10.85 -18.76
CA LEU A 3 -9.10 12.29 -18.85
C LEU A 3 -10.03 13.05 -17.91
N GLY A 4 -9.46 13.91 -17.07
CA GLY A 4 -10.23 14.88 -16.32
C GLY A 4 -10.63 16.06 -17.20
N GLU A 5 -11.51 16.93 -16.70
CA GLU A 5 -11.99 18.12 -17.42
C GLU A 5 -10.85 19.03 -17.89
N THR A 6 -9.82 19.21 -17.05
CA THR A 6 -8.66 20.03 -17.39
C THR A 6 -7.92 19.49 -18.61
N SER A 7 -7.70 18.18 -18.66
CA SER A 7 -7.02 17.54 -19.80
C SER A 7 -7.84 17.62 -21.07
N LEU A 8 -9.16 17.49 -21.01
CA LEU A 8 -10.04 17.66 -22.16
C LEU A 8 -9.98 19.08 -22.68
N THR A 9 -9.97 20.07 -21.79
CA THR A 9 -9.85 21.50 -22.14
C THR A 9 -8.51 21.76 -22.84
N GLU A 10 -7.42 21.23 -22.31
CA GLU A 10 -6.08 21.37 -22.91
C GLU A 10 -6.00 20.78 -24.30
N VAL A 11 -6.58 19.60 -24.52
CA VAL A 11 -6.63 18.95 -25.85
C VAL A 11 -7.44 19.79 -26.80
N LYS A 12 -8.57 20.34 -26.36
CA LYS A 12 -9.43 21.22 -27.16
C LYS A 12 -8.70 22.51 -27.57
N GLU A 13 -8.02 23.15 -26.64
CA GLU A 13 -7.22 24.36 -26.88
C GLU A 13 -6.08 24.06 -27.89
N PHE A 14 -5.41 22.92 -27.74
CA PHE A 14 -4.39 22.47 -28.67
C PHE A 14 -4.96 22.30 -30.09
N ALA A 15 -6.12 21.65 -30.21
CA ALA A 15 -6.79 21.44 -31.48
C ALA A 15 -7.17 22.78 -32.16
N GLU A 16 -7.69 23.73 -31.39
CA GLU A 16 -8.04 25.07 -31.89
C GLU A 16 -6.80 25.83 -32.33
N LYS A 17 -5.73 25.81 -31.52
CA LYS A 17 -4.47 26.49 -31.82
C LYS A 17 -3.83 26.00 -33.11
N HIS A 18 -3.88 24.71 -33.37
CA HIS A 18 -3.27 24.05 -34.52
C HIS A 18 -4.26 23.84 -35.69
N LYS A 19 -5.48 24.37 -35.58
CA LYS A 19 -6.52 24.32 -36.62
C LYS A 19 -6.82 22.89 -37.06
N LEU A 20 -6.91 21.98 -36.14
CA LEU A 20 -7.26 20.60 -36.40
C LEU A 20 -8.76 20.48 -36.69
N ASN A 21 -9.10 19.62 -37.67
CA ASN A 21 -10.50 19.26 -37.87
C ASN A 21 -10.97 18.28 -36.78
N ASN A 22 -12.27 17.95 -36.80
CA ASN A 22 -12.84 17.04 -35.78
C ASN A 22 -12.21 15.66 -35.78
N ASP A 23 -11.89 15.10 -36.94
CA ASP A 23 -11.26 13.78 -37.03
C ASP A 23 -9.85 13.80 -36.46
N GLN A 24 -9.08 14.85 -36.79
CA GLN A 24 -7.72 15.04 -36.27
C GLN A 24 -7.73 15.26 -34.74
N ALA A 25 -8.65 16.08 -34.25
CA ALA A 25 -8.80 16.32 -32.81
C ALA A 25 -9.16 15.02 -32.07
N THR A 26 -10.05 14.22 -32.64
CA THR A 26 -10.41 12.90 -32.09
C THR A 26 -9.22 11.96 -32.06
N GLU A 27 -8.39 11.94 -33.08
CA GLU A 27 -7.17 11.12 -33.10
C GLU A 27 -6.16 11.54 -32.03
N VAL A 28 -5.99 12.85 -31.83
CA VAL A 28 -5.13 13.39 -30.76
C VAL A 28 -5.65 12.95 -29.40
N LEU A 29 -6.97 13.07 -29.19
CA LEU A 29 -7.61 12.67 -27.95
C LEU A 29 -7.41 11.17 -27.66
N LYS A 30 -7.63 10.33 -28.66
CA LYS A 30 -7.42 8.87 -28.55
C LYS A 30 -5.96 8.53 -28.24
N PHE A 31 -5.03 9.18 -28.92
CA PHE A 31 -3.61 9.01 -28.67
C PHE A 31 -3.25 9.37 -27.21
N HIS A 32 -3.76 10.50 -26.74
CA HIS A 32 -3.52 10.95 -25.37
C HIS A 32 -4.11 9.98 -24.33
N GLU A 33 -5.33 9.49 -24.59
CA GLU A 33 -5.94 8.47 -23.72
C GLU A 33 -5.12 7.18 -23.69
N GLN A 34 -4.59 6.75 -24.83
CA GLN A 34 -3.75 5.57 -24.91
C GLN A 34 -2.45 5.74 -24.15
N VAL A 35 -1.79 6.88 -24.27
CA VAL A 35 -0.56 7.20 -23.53
C VAL A 35 -0.81 7.16 -22.03
N LEU A 36 -1.93 7.74 -21.57
CA LEU A 36 -2.30 7.70 -20.15
C LEU A 36 -2.61 6.29 -19.67
N ALA A 37 -3.32 5.50 -20.47
CA ALA A 37 -3.64 4.12 -20.14
C ALA A 37 -2.35 3.27 -20.00
N ASP A 38 -1.43 3.43 -20.95
CA ASP A 38 -0.15 2.74 -20.95
C ASP A 38 0.69 3.14 -19.73
N TYR A 39 0.67 4.42 -19.37
CA TYR A 39 1.36 4.92 -18.17
C TYR A 39 0.80 4.30 -16.90
N VAL A 40 -0.52 4.29 -16.73
CA VAL A 40 -1.18 3.69 -15.56
C VAL A 40 -0.87 2.19 -15.48
N GLU A 41 -0.93 1.48 -16.60
CA GLU A 41 -0.59 0.06 -16.67
C GLU A 41 0.87 -0.19 -16.24
N ALA A 42 1.80 0.64 -16.75
CA ALA A 42 3.21 0.53 -16.40
C ALA A 42 3.44 0.80 -14.92
N GLN A 43 2.77 1.79 -14.33
CA GLN A 43 2.85 2.08 -12.89
C GLN A 43 2.31 0.91 -12.06
N GLN A 44 1.21 0.32 -12.47
CA GLN A 44 0.64 -0.83 -11.78
C GLN A 44 1.57 -2.06 -11.85
N ALA A 45 2.15 -2.31 -13.02
CA ALA A 45 3.10 -3.40 -13.20
C ALA A 45 4.35 -3.23 -12.30
N GLU A 46 4.85 -2.00 -12.19
CA GLU A 46 6.00 -1.70 -11.32
C GLU A 46 5.64 -1.88 -9.84
N ALA A 47 4.44 -1.45 -9.44
CA ALA A 47 3.96 -1.65 -8.07
C ALA A 47 3.83 -3.14 -7.74
N ASP A 48 3.25 -3.92 -8.64
CA ASP A 48 3.10 -5.38 -8.48
C ASP A 48 4.45 -6.08 -8.38
N LYS A 49 5.41 -5.65 -9.20
CA LYS A 49 6.79 -6.16 -9.16
C LYS A 49 7.44 -5.85 -7.82
N GLN A 50 7.29 -4.64 -7.33
CA GLN A 50 7.84 -4.23 -6.03
C GLN A 50 7.26 -5.08 -4.89
N LEU A 51 5.95 -5.33 -4.88
CA LEU A 51 5.33 -6.20 -3.88
C LEU A 51 5.88 -7.63 -3.95
N ALA A 52 6.05 -8.16 -5.16
CA ALA A 52 6.61 -9.49 -5.35
C ALA A 52 8.06 -9.58 -4.83
N GLU A 53 8.88 -8.56 -5.07
CA GLU A 53 10.24 -8.47 -4.58
C GLU A 53 10.28 -8.41 -3.04
N TRP A 54 9.42 -7.62 -2.43
CA TRP A 54 9.33 -7.53 -0.97
C TRP A 54 8.94 -8.86 -0.33
N ARG A 55 7.93 -9.53 -0.88
CA ARG A 55 7.50 -10.85 -0.40
C ARG A 55 8.62 -11.86 -0.52
N LYS A 56 9.33 -11.85 -1.64
CA LYS A 56 10.47 -12.73 -1.89
C LYS A 56 11.59 -12.49 -0.88
N GLU A 57 11.91 -11.23 -0.59
CA GLU A 57 12.94 -10.87 0.38
C GLU A 57 12.64 -11.45 1.77
N VAL A 58 11.38 -11.33 2.22
CA VAL A 58 10.97 -11.91 3.51
C VAL A 58 11.06 -13.45 3.48
N ILE A 59 10.55 -14.08 2.41
CA ILE A 59 10.55 -15.54 2.27
C ILE A 59 11.98 -16.10 2.28
N GLU A 60 12.91 -15.42 1.64
CA GLU A 60 14.31 -15.84 1.54
C GLU A 60 15.18 -15.42 2.73
N SER A 61 14.65 -14.61 3.64
CA SER A 61 15.37 -14.15 4.82
C SER A 61 15.74 -15.33 5.73
N PRO A 62 17.02 -15.48 6.12
CA PRO A 62 17.42 -16.56 7.05
C PRO A 62 16.73 -16.46 8.41
N GLU A 63 16.44 -15.25 8.87
CA GLU A 63 15.86 -15.01 10.19
C GLU A 63 14.35 -15.04 10.21
N TYR A 64 13.70 -14.47 9.17
CA TYR A 64 12.25 -14.29 9.12
C TYR A 64 11.54 -15.18 8.12
N GLY A 65 12.26 -15.78 7.21
CA GLY A 65 11.73 -16.61 6.14
C GLY A 65 11.95 -18.08 6.34
N GLY A 66 11.84 -18.85 5.26
CA GLY A 66 12.03 -20.29 5.30
C GLY A 66 11.12 -20.95 6.33
N ASP A 67 11.72 -21.77 7.19
CA ASP A 67 11.01 -22.47 8.28
C ASP A 67 10.43 -21.49 9.32
N ASN A 68 10.94 -20.27 9.40
CA ASN A 68 10.47 -19.26 10.33
C ASN A 68 9.34 -18.39 9.77
N LEU A 69 9.02 -18.52 8.48
CA LEU A 69 8.07 -17.62 7.80
C LEU A 69 6.70 -17.61 8.47
N GLU A 70 6.16 -18.76 8.80
CA GLU A 70 4.82 -18.86 9.40
C GLU A 70 4.80 -18.20 10.79
N ALA A 71 5.83 -18.42 11.60
CA ALA A 71 5.96 -17.78 12.90
C ALA A 71 6.09 -16.26 12.77
N THR A 72 6.86 -15.78 11.79
CA THR A 72 7.00 -14.36 11.47
C THR A 72 5.65 -13.74 11.15
N LYS A 73 4.90 -14.36 10.26
CA LYS A 73 3.56 -13.89 9.88
C LYS A 73 2.59 -13.88 11.05
N GLN A 74 2.59 -14.92 11.86
CA GLN A 74 1.71 -15.00 13.02
C GLN A 74 2.00 -13.89 14.03
N LYS A 75 3.26 -13.65 14.34
CA LYS A 75 3.67 -12.59 15.27
C LYS A 75 3.25 -11.20 14.76
N ALA A 76 3.51 -10.93 13.49
CA ALA A 76 3.14 -9.66 12.87
C ALA A 76 1.62 -9.48 12.85
N ARG A 77 0.87 -10.49 12.44
CA ARG A 77 -0.60 -10.44 12.39
C ARG A 77 -1.24 -10.24 13.76
N LYS A 78 -0.74 -10.94 14.77
CA LYS A 78 -1.25 -10.79 16.13
C LYS A 78 -1.04 -9.38 16.64
N LEU A 79 0.12 -8.80 16.41
CA LEU A 79 0.42 -7.42 16.82
C LEU A 79 -0.52 -6.44 16.13
N VAL A 80 -0.65 -6.54 14.81
CA VAL A 80 -1.51 -5.67 14.01
C VAL A 80 -2.97 -5.80 14.44
N LYS A 81 -3.44 -7.03 14.59
CA LYS A 81 -4.82 -7.30 15.02
C LYS A 81 -5.13 -6.71 16.40
N THR A 82 -4.15 -6.72 17.29
CA THR A 82 -4.33 -6.27 18.69
C THR A 82 -4.25 -4.75 18.83
N PHE A 83 -3.30 -4.12 18.15
CA PHE A 83 -2.95 -2.72 18.39
C PHE A 83 -3.24 -1.77 17.22
N ALA A 84 -3.26 -2.24 15.99
CA ALA A 84 -3.45 -1.37 14.85
C ALA A 84 -4.90 -0.89 14.73
N SER A 85 -5.07 0.39 14.45
CA SER A 85 -6.38 0.94 14.09
C SER A 85 -6.81 0.44 12.71
N ASP A 86 -8.11 0.50 12.44
CA ASP A 86 -8.63 0.19 11.11
C ASP A 86 -7.99 1.07 10.03
N GLY A 87 -7.73 2.34 10.34
CA GLY A 87 -7.06 3.26 9.43
C GLY A 87 -5.63 2.84 9.11
N LEU A 88 -4.88 2.33 10.09
CA LEU A 88 -3.53 1.83 9.85
C LEU A 88 -3.56 0.55 9.00
N ILE A 89 -4.48 -0.36 9.28
CA ILE A 89 -4.64 -1.59 8.51
C ILE A 89 -4.95 -1.26 7.04
N GLU A 90 -5.90 -0.35 6.81
CA GLU A 90 -6.24 0.12 5.47
C GLU A 90 -5.04 0.76 4.76
N LEU A 91 -4.27 1.59 5.47
CA LEU A 91 -3.08 2.22 4.92
C LEU A 91 -2.04 1.17 4.49
N LEU A 92 -1.76 0.18 5.35
CA LEU A 92 -0.81 -0.88 5.02
C LEU A 92 -1.26 -1.72 3.83
N GLU A 93 -2.55 -2.03 3.75
CA GLU A 93 -3.12 -2.80 2.64
C GLU A 93 -3.14 -2.01 1.33
N SER A 94 -3.65 -0.78 1.35
CA SER A 94 -3.81 0.03 0.14
C SER A 94 -2.48 0.47 -0.48
N THR A 95 -1.45 0.67 0.32
CA THR A 95 -0.10 1.05 -0.15
C THR A 95 0.78 -0.17 -0.46
N GLY A 96 0.42 -1.35 0.04
CA GLY A 96 1.27 -2.53 -0.01
C GLY A 96 2.40 -2.53 1.00
N TYR A 97 2.52 -1.52 1.85
CA TYR A 97 3.59 -1.44 2.85
C TYR A 97 3.52 -2.54 3.90
N GLY A 98 2.38 -3.19 4.06
CA GLY A 98 2.27 -4.38 4.91
C GLY A 98 3.16 -5.54 4.46
N ASP A 99 3.59 -5.56 3.21
CA ASP A 99 4.52 -6.56 2.65
C ASP A 99 5.97 -6.07 2.62
N ASN A 100 6.23 -4.81 2.98
CA ASN A 100 7.59 -4.28 3.04
C ASN A 100 8.41 -5.03 4.08
N PRO A 101 9.62 -5.52 3.73
CA PRO A 101 10.44 -6.33 4.64
C PRO A 101 10.75 -5.64 5.97
N GLU A 102 11.04 -4.36 5.96
CA GLU A 102 11.34 -3.62 7.18
C GLU A 102 10.13 -3.50 8.09
N VAL A 103 8.94 -3.31 7.51
CA VAL A 103 7.67 -3.29 8.25
C VAL A 103 7.37 -4.66 8.84
N VAL A 104 7.50 -5.73 8.04
CA VAL A 104 7.25 -7.11 8.49
C VAL A 104 8.19 -7.49 9.62
N LYS A 105 9.48 -7.21 9.49
CA LYS A 105 10.50 -7.49 10.50
C LYS A 105 10.20 -6.76 11.81
N PHE A 106 9.90 -5.48 11.73
CA PHE A 106 9.52 -4.68 12.90
C PHE A 106 8.30 -5.25 13.61
N LEU A 107 7.23 -5.52 12.86
CA LEU A 107 6.00 -6.06 13.42
C LEU A 107 6.21 -7.45 14.04
N ALA A 108 7.00 -8.30 13.40
CA ALA A 108 7.32 -9.63 13.92
C ALA A 108 8.16 -9.55 15.19
N ASP A 109 9.17 -8.69 15.22
CA ASP A 109 10.04 -8.51 16.37
C ASP A 109 9.27 -7.97 17.57
N VAL A 110 8.45 -6.95 17.39
CA VAL A 110 7.61 -6.40 18.45
C VAL A 110 6.56 -7.43 18.88
N GLY A 111 5.91 -8.07 17.92
CA GLY A 111 4.92 -9.12 18.20
C GLY A 111 5.52 -10.31 18.94
N GLY A 112 6.78 -10.60 18.70
CA GLY A 112 7.52 -11.67 19.39
C GLY A 112 7.83 -11.40 20.87
N VAL A 113 7.80 -10.12 21.26
CA VAL A 113 8.00 -9.73 22.68
C VAL A 113 6.78 -10.08 23.54
N PHE A 114 5.61 -10.16 22.92
CA PHE A 114 4.36 -10.40 23.62
C PHE A 114 3.96 -11.88 23.60
N THR A 115 3.46 -12.38 24.73
CA THR A 115 2.74 -13.65 24.78
C THR A 115 1.30 -13.43 24.32
N ASP A 116 0.57 -14.49 24.02
CA ASP A 116 -0.85 -14.41 23.69
C ASP A 116 -1.65 -13.75 24.82
N GLU A 117 -1.29 -14.04 26.07
CA GLU A 117 -1.90 -13.42 27.24
C GLU A 117 -1.61 -11.92 27.30
N SER A 118 -0.37 -11.51 27.08
CA SER A 118 0.03 -10.10 27.04
C SER A 118 -0.70 -9.33 25.95
N LEU A 119 -0.88 -9.92 24.77
CA LEU A 119 -1.63 -9.32 23.68
C LEU A 119 -3.12 -9.16 24.02
N ALA A 120 -3.70 -10.14 24.70
CA ALA A 120 -5.10 -10.05 25.16
C ALA A 120 -5.29 -8.92 26.16
N LEU A 121 -4.36 -8.74 27.11
CA LEU A 121 -4.38 -7.64 28.07
C LEU A 121 -4.17 -6.29 27.38
N GLY A 122 -3.26 -6.22 26.42
CA GLY A 122 -3.02 -5.02 25.61
C GLY A 122 -4.25 -4.58 24.84
N LYS A 123 -4.97 -5.51 24.25
CA LYS A 123 -6.23 -5.25 23.54
C LYS A 123 -7.29 -4.67 24.47
N ARG A 124 -7.43 -5.23 25.67
CA ARG A 124 -8.35 -4.70 26.68
C ARG A 124 -7.96 -3.29 27.09
N SER A 125 -6.68 -3.05 27.30
CA SER A 125 -6.16 -1.74 27.64
C SER A 125 -6.38 -0.71 26.53
N SER A 126 -6.20 -1.10 25.26
CA SER A 126 -6.38 -0.21 24.12
C SER A 126 -7.84 0.22 23.92
N VAL A 127 -8.80 -0.60 24.34
CA VAL A 127 -10.23 -0.24 24.31
C VAL A 127 -10.54 0.88 25.32
N ALA A 128 -9.84 0.91 26.45
CA ALA A 128 -10.09 1.85 27.53
C ALA A 128 -9.15 3.06 27.54
N LYS A 129 -8.15 3.10 26.66
CA LYS A 129 -7.11 4.14 26.65
C LYS A 129 -6.99 4.82 25.29
N THR A 130 -6.59 6.08 25.32
CA THR A 130 -6.21 6.79 24.09
C THR A 130 -4.89 6.25 23.56
N PRO A 131 -4.57 6.49 22.25
CA PRO A 131 -3.28 6.10 21.71
C PRO A 131 -2.08 6.62 22.52
N GLU A 132 -2.14 7.86 23.01
CA GLU A 132 -1.09 8.44 23.85
C GLU A 132 -0.90 7.67 25.14
N GLN A 133 -1.99 7.27 25.78
CA GLN A 133 -1.93 6.50 27.03
C GLN A 133 -1.34 5.11 26.81
N VAL A 134 -1.56 4.50 25.66
CA VAL A 134 -1.00 3.19 25.32
C VAL A 134 0.52 3.29 25.09
N PHE A 135 0.97 4.29 24.33
CA PHE A 135 2.38 4.40 23.92
C PHE A 135 3.27 5.18 24.88
N TYR A 136 2.73 6.17 25.59
CA TYR A 136 3.51 7.08 26.44
C TYR A 136 3.27 6.89 27.94
N GLY A 137 2.43 5.93 28.31
CA GLY A 137 2.16 5.60 29.67
C GLY A 137 1.19 6.56 30.37
N ASN A 138 0.68 6.20 31.51
CA ASN A 138 -0.23 6.91 32.36
C ASN A 138 -1.44 7.37 31.93
#